data_03a0d47621ab8c1e11f71d5ba4ca1ee7
#
_entry.id   03a0d47621ab8c1e11f71d5ba4ca1ee7
#
_cell.length_a   1.000
_cell.length_b   1.000
_cell.length_c   1.000
_cell.angle_alpha   90.00
_cell.angle_beta   90.00
_cell.angle_gamma   90.00
#
_symmetry.space_group_name_H-M   'P 1'
#
loop_
_entity.id
_entity.type
_entity.pdbx_description
1 polymer ?
#
loop_
_entity_poly.entity_id
_entity_poly.type
_entity_poly.pdbx_seq_one_letter_code
_entity_poly.pdbx_strand_id
1 'polypeptide(L)'
;MLSDSDDEGAPPELCTTAYIGACATSGTAKCSRWLRACSLRQEECSLAHYGLGTKGASPLAASLALNKHLRLLDLSDNGMGAEGAAAVLAVLTRGGAPALASLSLSRNQAGPEGADAVGELLRARPGHALLQLDFSANAVGDRGARTIADGLAENTTIDNLLLDDNGIDTEGAEHLAKALKTNTRLRELSLEWNAIRAEGGRAIANALRDQHTLLALNLGWNGLGDDGVAAVASALTPPPGAEGAPCALSELRLHHNRLTTQGGGALALVLGSLASLDVSGNPLGSGGAAALLLAQQGAAAPCKLVASDVCVRPESALDVLLIRASRGEALERAELLAAGVDSLAASVLTRAAEAVRAERKKPKKGVAGQPTEKAKKKPPAREVPTAPTRRGSARKSGDSGAEEWRRTDQRPDLDAAAVG
;
A
#
# COMPACT_ATOMS: atom_id res chain seq x y z
N MET A 1 -4.13 29.01 -35.92
CA MET A 1 -4.46 27.79 -36.68
C MET A 1 -3.23 26.92 -36.65
N LEU A 2 -3.10 26.09 -35.63
CA LEU A 2 -2.15 24.99 -35.54
C LEU A 2 -3.01 23.77 -35.61
N SER A 3 -2.78 22.98 -36.63
CA SER A 3 -3.55 21.79 -36.99
C SER A 3 -3.39 20.70 -35.94
N ASP A 4 -4.49 20.41 -35.23
CA ASP A 4 -4.72 19.15 -34.52
C ASP A 4 -4.91 18.06 -35.56
N SER A 5 -3.84 17.50 -36.03
CA SER A 5 -3.86 16.29 -36.86
C SER A 5 -2.55 15.57 -36.62
N ASP A 6 -2.63 14.40 -36.09
CA ASP A 6 -1.72 13.26 -36.20
C ASP A 6 -1.59 12.46 -34.90
N ASP A 7 -2.72 12.26 -34.16
CA ASP A 7 -2.80 11.18 -33.18
C ASP A 7 -3.87 10.13 -33.59
N GLU A 8 -3.87 9.77 -34.87
CA GLU A 8 -4.57 8.57 -35.31
C GLU A 8 -3.75 7.35 -34.91
N GLY A 9 -4.07 6.81 -33.73
CA GLY A 9 -3.55 5.52 -33.29
C GLY A 9 -3.72 4.45 -34.35
N ALA A 10 -2.78 3.49 -34.40
CA ALA A 10 -2.88 2.35 -35.30
C ALA A 10 -4.32 1.78 -35.28
N PRO A 11 -4.93 1.52 -36.43
CA PRO A 11 -6.32 1.10 -36.46
C PRO A 11 -6.49 -0.15 -35.60
N PRO A 12 -7.62 -0.29 -34.88
CA PRO A 12 -7.87 -1.44 -34.00
C PRO A 12 -7.72 -2.78 -34.73
N GLU A 13 -7.91 -2.76 -36.02
CA GLU A 13 -7.71 -3.89 -36.94
C GLU A 13 -6.26 -4.41 -36.96
N LEU A 14 -5.26 -3.54 -36.85
CA LEU A 14 -3.85 -3.97 -36.83
C LEU A 14 -3.51 -4.74 -35.54
N CYS A 15 -3.96 -4.24 -34.39
CA CYS A 15 -3.78 -4.91 -33.11
C CYS A 15 -4.49 -6.29 -33.10
N THR A 16 -5.72 -6.33 -33.60
CA THR A 16 -6.53 -7.55 -33.72
C THR A 16 -5.91 -8.54 -34.71
N THR A 17 -5.51 -8.06 -35.88
CA THR A 17 -4.89 -8.90 -36.92
C THR A 17 -3.55 -9.47 -36.46
N ALA A 18 -2.72 -8.68 -35.80
CA ALA A 18 -1.46 -9.12 -35.23
C ALA A 18 -1.68 -10.24 -34.19
N TYR A 19 -2.66 -10.09 -33.31
CA TYR A 19 -2.99 -11.11 -32.32
C TYR A 19 -3.44 -12.42 -32.96
N ILE A 20 -4.38 -12.35 -33.91
CA ILE A 20 -4.90 -13.54 -34.62
C ILE A 20 -3.79 -14.26 -35.36
N GLY A 21 -2.93 -13.52 -36.06
CA GLY A 21 -1.78 -14.08 -36.78
C GLY A 21 -0.77 -14.73 -35.84
N ALA A 22 -0.44 -14.08 -34.72
CA ALA A 22 0.47 -14.63 -33.75
C ALA A 22 -0.11 -15.88 -33.03
N CYS A 23 -1.42 -15.90 -32.72
CA CYS A 23 -2.08 -17.10 -32.21
C CYS A 23 -2.04 -18.28 -33.22
N ALA A 24 -2.24 -18.01 -34.50
CA ALA A 24 -2.17 -19.04 -35.54
C ALA A 24 -0.74 -19.61 -35.64
N THR A 25 0.29 -18.78 -35.57
CA THR A 25 1.69 -19.20 -35.62
C THR A 25 2.10 -20.01 -34.38
N SER A 26 1.66 -19.60 -33.17
CA SER A 26 2.01 -20.28 -31.94
C SER A 26 1.09 -21.47 -31.60
N GLY A 27 0.01 -21.69 -32.36
CA GLY A 27 -0.98 -22.73 -32.10
C GLY A 27 -1.78 -22.47 -30.80
N THR A 28 -1.91 -21.22 -30.38
CA THR A 28 -2.64 -20.85 -29.14
C THR A 28 -4.09 -20.48 -29.43
N ALA A 29 -4.96 -20.74 -28.44
CA ALA A 29 -6.35 -20.31 -28.51
C ALA A 29 -6.45 -18.78 -28.46
N LYS A 30 -7.41 -18.24 -29.22
CA LYS A 30 -7.66 -16.80 -29.24
C LYS A 30 -8.46 -16.38 -28.01
N CYS A 31 -8.00 -15.37 -27.28
CA CYS A 31 -8.72 -14.75 -26.20
C CYS A 31 -9.73 -13.74 -26.75
N SER A 32 -11.02 -14.06 -26.64
CA SER A 32 -12.11 -13.19 -27.14
C SER A 32 -12.17 -11.85 -26.42
N ARG A 33 -11.83 -11.82 -25.11
CA ARG A 33 -11.81 -10.59 -24.32
C ARG A 33 -10.72 -9.63 -24.79
N TRP A 34 -9.52 -10.14 -25.08
CA TRP A 34 -8.45 -9.34 -25.65
C TRP A 34 -8.80 -8.78 -27.03
N LEU A 35 -9.37 -9.64 -27.89
CA LEU A 35 -9.83 -9.20 -29.20
C LEU A 35 -10.88 -8.08 -29.12
N ARG A 36 -11.81 -8.20 -28.17
CA ARG A 36 -12.82 -7.18 -27.93
C ARG A 36 -12.20 -5.88 -27.42
N ALA A 37 -11.23 -5.96 -26.49
CA ALA A 37 -10.52 -4.79 -25.98
C ALA A 37 -9.80 -4.03 -27.10
N CYS A 38 -9.09 -4.74 -27.99
CA CYS A 38 -8.45 -4.16 -29.15
C CYS A 38 -9.44 -3.51 -30.11
N SER A 39 -10.52 -4.24 -30.49
CA SER A 39 -11.51 -3.77 -31.48
C SER A 39 -12.31 -2.57 -31.02
N LEU A 40 -12.57 -2.48 -29.72
CA LEU A 40 -13.37 -1.38 -29.10
C LEU A 40 -12.49 -0.24 -28.56
N ARG A 41 -11.18 -0.27 -28.77
CA ARG A 41 -10.22 0.71 -28.24
C ARG A 41 -10.40 0.95 -26.72
N GLN A 42 -10.57 -0.15 -25.98
CA GLN A 42 -10.76 -0.04 -24.53
C GLN A 42 -9.50 0.50 -23.84
N GLU A 43 -9.68 1.37 -22.87
CA GLU A 43 -8.59 1.90 -22.04
C GLU A 43 -8.16 0.90 -20.95
N GLU A 44 -9.03 -0.04 -20.58
CA GLU A 44 -8.81 -1.02 -19.53
C GLU A 44 -9.11 -2.44 -20.03
N CYS A 45 -8.24 -3.39 -19.70
CA CYS A 45 -8.45 -4.80 -19.99
C CYS A 45 -7.91 -5.65 -18.84
N SER A 46 -8.78 -6.44 -18.21
CA SER A 46 -8.37 -7.47 -17.27
C SER A 46 -8.49 -8.84 -17.92
N LEU A 47 -7.39 -9.56 -17.96
CA LEU A 47 -7.26 -10.96 -18.36
C LEU A 47 -6.80 -11.83 -17.19
N ALA A 48 -7.08 -11.40 -15.94
CA ALA A 48 -6.76 -12.18 -14.76
C ALA A 48 -7.40 -13.58 -14.83
N HIS A 49 -6.65 -14.61 -14.44
CA HIS A 49 -7.08 -16.02 -14.38
C HIS A 49 -7.50 -16.64 -15.75
N TYR A 50 -6.99 -16.14 -16.87
CA TYR A 50 -7.31 -16.68 -18.19
C TYR A 50 -6.46 -17.90 -18.58
N GLY A 51 -5.44 -18.24 -17.78
CA GLY A 51 -4.56 -19.37 -18.06
C GLY A 51 -3.79 -19.21 -19.38
N LEU A 52 -3.33 -18.00 -19.68
CA LEU A 52 -2.61 -17.70 -20.93
C LEU A 52 -1.36 -18.55 -21.10
N GLY A 53 -0.67 -18.86 -20.02
CA GLY A 53 0.61 -19.56 -20.03
C GLY A 53 1.68 -18.83 -20.84
N THR A 54 2.87 -19.39 -20.91
CA THR A 54 3.99 -18.84 -21.66
C THR A 54 3.65 -18.67 -23.15
N LYS A 55 2.95 -19.65 -23.74
CA LYS A 55 2.58 -19.63 -25.15
C LYS A 55 1.57 -18.54 -25.52
N GLY A 56 0.62 -18.22 -24.61
CA GLY A 56 -0.37 -17.17 -24.83
C GLY A 56 0.17 -15.76 -24.62
N ALA A 57 1.24 -15.62 -23.84
CA ALA A 57 1.88 -14.32 -23.60
C ALA A 57 2.52 -13.71 -24.84
N SER A 58 3.15 -14.53 -25.69
CA SER A 58 3.83 -14.05 -26.91
C SER A 58 2.88 -13.40 -27.93
N PRO A 59 1.74 -14.02 -28.33
CA PRO A 59 0.75 -13.37 -29.18
C PRO A 59 0.17 -12.08 -28.56
N LEU A 60 -0.08 -12.08 -27.25
CA LEU A 60 -0.55 -10.90 -26.55
C LEU A 60 0.48 -9.77 -26.63
N ALA A 61 1.75 -10.06 -26.37
CA ALA A 61 2.84 -9.09 -26.45
C ALA A 61 2.95 -8.48 -27.87
N ALA A 62 2.89 -9.30 -28.93
CA ALA A 62 2.93 -8.83 -30.30
C ALA A 62 1.79 -7.85 -30.64
N SER A 63 0.60 -8.12 -30.12
CA SER A 63 -0.58 -7.26 -30.28
C SER A 63 -0.48 -6.00 -29.41
N LEU A 64 -0.03 -6.15 -28.17
CA LEU A 64 0.15 -5.04 -27.22
C LEU A 64 1.09 -3.98 -27.76
N ALA A 65 2.14 -4.38 -28.49
CA ALA A 65 3.10 -3.46 -29.12
C ALA A 65 2.44 -2.43 -30.04
N LEU A 66 1.30 -2.78 -30.63
CA LEU A 66 0.53 -1.93 -31.55
C LEU A 66 -0.64 -1.20 -30.86
N ASN A 67 -0.88 -1.46 -29.58
CA ASN A 67 -1.97 -0.84 -28.85
C ASN A 67 -1.56 0.54 -28.31
N LYS A 68 -2.29 1.58 -28.72
CA LYS A 68 -2.01 2.95 -28.31
C LYS A 68 -3.06 3.53 -27.33
N HIS A 69 -4.07 2.75 -26.98
CA HIS A 69 -5.21 3.23 -26.20
C HIS A 69 -5.26 2.65 -24.79
N LEU A 70 -4.74 1.44 -24.59
CA LEU A 70 -4.81 0.73 -23.33
C LEU A 70 -3.97 1.44 -22.26
N ARG A 71 -4.59 1.77 -21.15
CA ARG A 71 -3.98 2.44 -19.99
C ARG A 71 -3.77 1.49 -18.82
N LEU A 72 -4.68 0.52 -18.67
CA LEU A 72 -4.63 -0.49 -17.60
C LEU A 72 -4.70 -1.88 -18.21
N LEU A 73 -3.72 -2.72 -17.88
CA LEU A 73 -3.67 -4.13 -18.26
C LEU A 73 -3.42 -5.00 -17.04
N ASP A 74 -4.38 -5.87 -16.76
CA ASP A 74 -4.27 -6.85 -15.70
C ASP A 74 -4.07 -8.24 -16.33
N LEU A 75 -2.90 -8.83 -16.10
CA LEU A 75 -2.49 -10.16 -16.54
C LEU A 75 -2.21 -11.09 -15.36
N SER A 76 -2.75 -10.77 -14.19
CA SER A 76 -2.51 -11.55 -12.96
C SER A 76 -3.00 -12.99 -13.10
N ASP A 77 -2.28 -13.90 -12.42
CA ASP A 77 -2.63 -15.33 -12.30
C ASP A 77 -2.87 -16.03 -13.65
N ASN A 78 -1.91 -15.91 -14.54
CA ASN A 78 -1.96 -16.53 -15.87
C ASN A 78 -0.93 -17.63 -16.10
N GLY A 79 -0.03 -17.90 -15.14
CA GLY A 79 1.00 -18.92 -15.27
C GLY A 79 1.96 -18.66 -16.45
N MET A 80 2.27 -17.39 -16.73
CA MET A 80 3.08 -17.02 -17.91
C MET A 80 4.56 -17.42 -17.77
N GLY A 81 5.05 -17.63 -16.55
CA GLY A 81 6.46 -17.91 -16.28
C GLY A 81 7.38 -16.73 -16.63
N ALA A 82 8.68 -16.96 -16.51
CA ALA A 82 9.69 -15.94 -16.80
C ALA A 82 9.64 -15.45 -18.26
N GLU A 83 9.57 -16.37 -19.21
CA GLU A 83 9.56 -16.06 -20.64
C GLU A 83 8.33 -15.24 -21.04
N GLY A 84 7.15 -15.60 -20.51
CA GLY A 84 5.90 -14.88 -20.80
C GLY A 84 5.89 -13.48 -20.22
N ALA A 85 6.32 -13.32 -18.96
CA ALA A 85 6.48 -12.02 -18.34
C ALA A 85 7.49 -11.15 -19.11
N ALA A 86 8.65 -11.70 -19.44
CA ALA A 86 9.69 -11.01 -20.22
C ALA A 86 9.18 -10.58 -21.61
N ALA A 87 8.38 -11.41 -22.28
CA ALA A 87 7.82 -11.05 -23.60
C ALA A 87 6.90 -9.80 -23.50
N VAL A 88 6.08 -9.70 -22.46
CA VAL A 88 5.22 -8.52 -22.23
C VAL A 88 6.04 -7.29 -21.84
N LEU A 89 6.99 -7.43 -20.92
CA LEU A 89 7.84 -6.33 -20.44
C LEU A 89 8.74 -5.78 -21.56
N ALA A 90 9.26 -6.66 -22.43
CA ALA A 90 10.07 -6.26 -23.57
C ALA A 90 9.32 -5.35 -24.58
N VAL A 91 8.00 -5.45 -24.67
CA VAL A 91 7.19 -4.52 -25.48
C VAL A 91 7.34 -3.10 -24.95
N LEU A 92 7.19 -2.92 -23.63
CA LEU A 92 7.29 -1.61 -22.97
C LEU A 92 8.72 -1.06 -23.04
N THR A 93 9.72 -1.92 -22.82
CA THR A 93 11.14 -1.55 -22.91
C THR A 93 11.49 -0.99 -24.30
N ARG A 94 10.82 -1.47 -25.35
CA ARG A 94 10.99 -1.00 -26.74
C ARG A 94 10.07 0.17 -27.12
N GLY A 95 9.32 0.73 -26.18
CA GLY A 95 8.40 1.84 -26.42
C GLY A 95 7.06 1.45 -27.05
N GLY A 96 6.69 0.15 -27.03
CA GLY A 96 5.33 -0.29 -27.36
C GLY A 96 4.32 0.07 -26.27
N ALA A 97 3.03 0.04 -26.62
CA ALA A 97 1.93 0.42 -25.72
C ALA A 97 2.15 1.77 -24.99
N PRO A 98 2.35 2.86 -25.71
CA PRO A 98 2.80 4.14 -25.12
C PRO A 98 1.82 4.78 -24.14
N ALA A 99 0.55 4.37 -24.16
CA ALA A 99 -0.47 4.87 -23.24
C ALA A 99 -0.59 4.05 -21.94
N LEU A 100 0.08 2.89 -21.84
CA LEU A 100 -0.08 1.98 -20.72
C LEU A 100 0.52 2.57 -19.45
N ALA A 101 -0.33 2.90 -18.49
CA ALA A 101 0.04 3.51 -17.21
C ALA A 101 0.09 2.52 -16.05
N SER A 102 -0.70 1.44 -16.10
CA SER A 102 -0.77 0.43 -15.04
C SER A 102 -0.71 -0.98 -15.64
N LEU A 103 0.21 -1.79 -15.13
CA LEU A 103 0.38 -3.20 -15.51
C LEU A 103 0.44 -4.08 -14.26
N SER A 104 -0.43 -5.08 -14.18
CA SER A 104 -0.29 -6.17 -13.22
C SER A 104 0.16 -7.45 -13.92
N LEU A 105 1.25 -8.01 -13.41
CA LEU A 105 1.83 -9.31 -13.75
C LEU A 105 1.88 -10.22 -12.51
N SER A 106 1.08 -9.92 -11.49
CA SER A 106 1.13 -10.67 -10.23
C SER A 106 0.75 -12.15 -10.43
N ARG A 107 1.32 -13.04 -9.59
CA ARG A 107 1.03 -14.48 -9.58
C ARG A 107 1.30 -15.19 -10.91
N ASN A 108 2.39 -14.86 -11.59
CA ASN A 108 2.74 -15.47 -12.86
C ASN A 108 3.93 -16.43 -12.81
N GLN A 109 4.48 -16.70 -11.61
CA GLN A 109 5.64 -17.60 -11.44
C GLN A 109 6.84 -17.17 -12.28
N ALA A 110 7.06 -15.84 -12.39
CA ALA A 110 8.09 -15.30 -13.27
C ALA A 110 9.52 -15.52 -12.77
N GLY A 111 9.69 -15.73 -11.46
CA GLY A 111 10.98 -16.00 -10.84
C GLY A 111 12.00 -14.87 -10.96
N PRO A 112 13.26 -15.14 -10.57
CA PRO A 112 14.36 -14.18 -10.68
C PRO A 112 14.62 -13.77 -12.13
N GLU A 113 14.43 -14.66 -13.09
CA GLU A 113 14.62 -14.40 -14.52
C GLU A 113 13.56 -13.42 -15.06
N GLY A 114 12.30 -13.50 -14.58
CA GLY A 114 11.27 -12.50 -14.86
C GLY A 114 11.61 -11.15 -14.25
N ALA A 115 12.23 -11.15 -13.07
CA ALA A 115 12.72 -9.93 -12.43
C ALA A 115 13.85 -9.25 -13.20
N ASP A 116 14.69 -10.00 -13.93
CA ASP A 116 15.69 -9.44 -14.84
C ASP A 116 15.04 -8.55 -15.91
N ALA A 117 13.90 -9.00 -16.49
CA ALA A 117 13.15 -8.20 -17.45
C ALA A 117 12.50 -6.96 -16.82
N VAL A 118 12.08 -7.02 -15.55
CA VAL A 118 11.63 -5.85 -14.80
C VAL A 118 12.79 -4.86 -14.63
N GLY A 119 13.98 -5.31 -14.24
CA GLY A 119 15.16 -4.48 -14.11
C GLY A 119 15.55 -3.79 -15.42
N GLU A 120 15.44 -4.49 -16.54
CA GLU A 120 15.65 -3.91 -17.88
C GLU A 120 14.61 -2.84 -18.23
N LEU A 121 13.32 -3.09 -17.93
CA LEU A 121 12.26 -2.10 -18.12
C LEU A 121 12.52 -0.83 -17.29
N LEU A 122 12.90 -0.99 -16.03
CA LEU A 122 13.16 0.14 -15.12
C LEU A 122 14.34 1.00 -15.58
N ARG A 123 15.38 0.41 -16.19
CA ARG A 123 16.53 1.12 -16.77
C ARG A 123 16.23 1.74 -18.13
N ALA A 124 15.17 1.30 -18.81
CA ALA A 124 14.83 1.83 -20.11
C ALA A 124 14.55 3.34 -20.01
N ARG A 125 15.12 4.11 -20.92
CA ARG A 125 14.82 5.55 -21.01
C ARG A 125 13.36 5.73 -21.40
N PRO A 126 12.69 6.79 -20.92
CA PRO A 126 11.24 6.91 -21.00
C PRO A 126 10.75 6.87 -22.46
N GLY A 127 10.28 5.71 -22.87
CA GLY A 127 9.51 5.48 -24.09
C GLY A 127 8.13 4.92 -23.74
N HIS A 128 7.82 4.78 -22.43
CA HIS A 128 6.56 4.24 -21.93
C HIS A 128 5.96 5.17 -20.89
N ALA A 129 4.64 5.12 -20.73
CA ALA A 129 3.88 5.90 -19.74
C ALA A 129 3.64 5.13 -18.43
N LEU A 130 4.31 3.99 -18.21
CA LEU A 130 4.05 3.12 -17.08
C LEU A 130 4.40 3.82 -15.77
N LEU A 131 3.39 3.99 -14.91
CA LEU A 131 3.48 4.61 -13.59
C LEU A 131 3.37 3.57 -12.47
N GLN A 132 2.62 2.49 -12.72
CA GLN A 132 2.36 1.45 -11.74
C GLN A 132 2.70 0.08 -12.30
N LEU A 133 3.50 -0.68 -11.57
CA LEU A 133 3.83 -2.07 -11.84
C LEU A 133 3.52 -2.93 -10.61
N ASP A 134 2.64 -3.91 -10.78
CA ASP A 134 2.42 -4.97 -9.80
C ASP A 134 3.11 -6.26 -10.29
N PHE A 135 4.16 -6.66 -9.57
CA PHE A 135 4.92 -7.88 -9.80
C PHE A 135 4.88 -8.81 -8.57
N SER A 136 3.82 -8.71 -7.79
CA SER A 136 3.62 -9.48 -6.56
C SER A 136 3.47 -10.98 -6.83
N ALA A 137 3.85 -11.82 -5.87
CA ALA A 137 3.69 -13.28 -5.90
C ALA A 137 4.32 -13.95 -7.14
N ASN A 138 5.55 -13.55 -7.47
CA ASN A 138 6.30 -14.08 -8.60
C ASN A 138 7.55 -14.88 -8.21
N ALA A 139 7.79 -15.11 -6.92
CA ALA A 139 8.96 -15.83 -6.41
C ALA A 139 10.31 -15.21 -6.87
N VAL A 140 10.40 -13.89 -6.79
CA VAL A 140 11.55 -13.08 -7.24
C VAL A 140 12.84 -13.41 -6.47
N GLY A 141 12.75 -13.60 -5.14
CA GLY A 141 13.88 -13.82 -4.24
C GLY A 141 14.87 -12.64 -4.22
N ASP A 142 15.97 -12.81 -3.48
CA ASP A 142 16.97 -11.73 -3.31
C ASP A 142 17.71 -11.40 -4.60
N ARG A 143 18.03 -12.43 -5.41
CA ARG A 143 18.67 -12.24 -6.71
C ARG A 143 17.84 -11.32 -7.61
N GLY A 144 16.54 -11.60 -7.73
CA GLY A 144 15.65 -10.76 -8.54
C GLY A 144 15.42 -9.39 -7.91
N ALA A 145 15.30 -9.31 -6.58
CA ALA A 145 15.20 -8.04 -5.87
C ALA A 145 16.41 -7.14 -6.14
N ARG A 146 17.61 -7.72 -6.21
CA ARG A 146 18.85 -6.99 -6.60
C ARG A 146 18.70 -6.39 -8.00
N THR A 147 18.29 -7.20 -8.99
CA THR A 147 18.16 -6.73 -10.38
C THR A 147 17.11 -5.63 -10.52
N ILE A 148 15.97 -5.77 -9.80
CA ILE A 148 14.93 -4.73 -9.73
C ILE A 148 15.49 -3.47 -9.06
N ALA A 149 16.22 -3.60 -7.96
CA ALA A 149 16.83 -2.47 -7.26
C ALA A 149 17.82 -1.69 -8.14
N ASP A 150 18.68 -2.41 -8.88
CA ASP A 150 19.61 -1.79 -9.82
C ASP A 150 18.89 -0.98 -10.90
N GLY A 151 17.75 -1.49 -11.39
CA GLY A 151 16.90 -0.77 -12.34
C GLY A 151 16.18 0.42 -11.71
N LEU A 152 15.66 0.24 -10.48
CA LEU A 152 14.93 1.26 -9.74
C LEU A 152 15.81 2.46 -9.40
N ALA A 153 17.09 2.26 -9.13
CA ALA A 153 18.04 3.33 -8.83
C ALA A 153 18.17 4.35 -9.97
N GLU A 154 17.98 3.91 -11.22
CA GLU A 154 18.06 4.73 -12.42
C GLU A 154 16.68 5.17 -12.94
N ASN A 155 15.60 4.58 -12.42
CA ASN A 155 14.26 4.80 -12.93
C ASN A 155 13.69 6.17 -12.53
N THR A 156 13.04 6.82 -13.50
CA THR A 156 12.40 8.13 -13.35
C THR A 156 10.92 8.16 -13.73
N THR A 157 10.31 7.00 -13.97
CA THR A 157 8.93 6.90 -14.47
C THR A 157 7.96 6.27 -13.47
N ILE A 158 8.36 5.19 -12.81
CA ILE A 158 7.47 4.42 -11.92
C ILE A 158 7.20 5.20 -10.63
N ASP A 159 5.93 5.42 -10.34
CA ASP A 159 5.45 5.99 -9.08
C ASP A 159 5.13 4.90 -8.05
N ASN A 160 4.53 3.78 -8.49
CA ASN A 160 4.04 2.71 -7.63
C ASN A 160 4.64 1.37 -8.05
N LEU A 161 5.30 0.69 -7.10
CA LEU A 161 5.89 -0.63 -7.30
C LEU A 161 5.40 -1.59 -6.22
N LEU A 162 4.75 -2.68 -6.64
CA LEU A 162 4.26 -3.71 -5.75
C LEU A 162 5.09 -4.98 -5.95
N LEU A 163 5.73 -5.46 -4.88
CA LEU A 163 6.61 -6.63 -4.82
C LEU A 163 6.20 -7.58 -3.68
N ASP A 164 4.91 -7.63 -3.38
CA ASP A 164 4.40 -8.45 -2.29
C ASP A 164 4.59 -9.94 -2.58
N ASP A 165 4.76 -10.76 -1.51
CA ASP A 165 4.81 -12.24 -1.60
C ASP A 165 5.86 -12.74 -2.63
N ASN A 166 7.07 -12.20 -2.55
CA ASN A 166 8.14 -12.52 -3.49
C ASN A 166 9.32 -13.28 -2.89
N GLY A 167 9.28 -13.63 -1.60
CA GLY A 167 10.36 -14.32 -0.93
C GLY A 167 11.63 -13.48 -0.79
N ILE A 168 11.47 -12.15 -0.76
CA ILE A 168 12.58 -11.21 -0.54
C ILE A 168 12.95 -11.26 0.94
N ASP A 169 14.22 -11.53 1.24
CA ASP A 169 14.72 -11.51 2.61
C ASP A 169 15.57 -10.27 2.91
N THR A 170 16.41 -10.37 3.91
CA THR A 170 17.27 -9.28 4.36
C THR A 170 18.22 -8.78 3.27
N GLU A 171 18.81 -9.68 2.47
CA GLU A 171 19.76 -9.30 1.40
C GLU A 171 19.05 -8.53 0.29
N GLY A 172 17.89 -9.02 -0.17
CA GLY A 172 17.06 -8.33 -1.16
C GLY A 172 16.59 -6.96 -0.68
N ALA A 173 16.17 -6.87 0.60
CA ALA A 173 15.78 -5.61 1.22
C ALA A 173 16.93 -4.59 1.30
N GLU A 174 18.18 -5.03 1.53
CA GLU A 174 19.36 -4.16 1.50
C GLU A 174 19.61 -3.58 0.10
N HIS A 175 19.42 -4.39 -0.95
CA HIS A 175 19.53 -3.90 -2.34
C HIS A 175 18.45 -2.86 -2.65
N LEU A 176 17.19 -3.13 -2.30
CA LEU A 176 16.09 -2.17 -2.47
C LEU A 176 16.33 -0.89 -1.66
N ALA A 177 16.84 -1.00 -0.43
CA ALA A 177 17.19 0.17 0.38
C ALA A 177 18.27 1.04 -0.28
N LYS A 178 19.28 0.43 -0.92
CA LYS A 178 20.31 1.19 -1.68
C LYS A 178 19.67 1.95 -2.85
N ALA A 179 18.76 1.32 -3.58
CA ALA A 179 18.04 1.97 -4.68
C ALA A 179 17.16 3.13 -4.19
N LEU A 180 16.47 2.96 -3.08
CA LEU A 180 15.62 4.01 -2.49
C LEU A 180 16.41 5.28 -2.15
N LYS A 181 17.70 5.19 -1.78
CA LYS A 181 18.53 6.36 -1.48
C LYS A 181 18.76 7.27 -2.68
N THR A 182 18.75 6.70 -3.88
CA THR A 182 19.05 7.43 -5.12
C THR A 182 17.81 7.71 -5.96
N ASN A 183 16.76 6.90 -5.82
CA ASN A 183 15.53 7.09 -6.56
C ASN A 183 14.76 8.30 -6.03
N THR A 184 14.40 9.20 -6.92
CA THR A 184 13.66 10.44 -6.62
C THR A 184 12.26 10.45 -7.23
N ARG A 185 11.78 9.29 -7.70
CA ARG A 185 10.49 9.21 -8.39
C ARG A 185 9.47 8.37 -7.64
N LEU A 186 9.89 7.26 -7.06
CA LEU A 186 8.99 6.32 -6.41
C LEU A 186 8.23 6.98 -5.26
N ARG A 187 6.92 6.83 -5.26
CA ARG A 187 5.99 7.37 -4.26
C ARG A 187 5.39 6.30 -3.38
N GLU A 188 5.21 5.11 -3.92
CA GLU A 188 4.60 4.00 -3.21
C GLU A 188 5.38 2.71 -3.44
N LEU A 189 5.75 2.03 -2.36
CA LEU A 189 6.43 0.74 -2.37
C LEU A 189 5.66 -0.24 -1.47
N SER A 190 5.26 -1.37 -2.03
CA SER A 190 4.73 -2.47 -1.25
C SER A 190 5.68 -3.66 -1.29
N LEU A 191 6.01 -4.16 -0.10
CA LEU A 191 6.86 -5.32 0.18
C LEU A 191 6.16 -6.29 1.14
N GLU A 192 4.84 -6.29 1.17
CA GLU A 192 4.04 -7.13 2.06
C GLU A 192 4.33 -8.62 1.83
N TRP A 193 4.21 -9.46 2.87
CA TRP A 193 4.42 -10.91 2.75
C TRP A 193 5.82 -11.30 2.23
N ASN A 194 6.86 -10.66 2.74
CA ASN A 194 8.25 -11.01 2.48
C ASN A 194 8.95 -11.43 3.78
N ALA A 195 10.23 -11.72 3.74
CA ALA A 195 11.01 -12.17 4.89
C ALA A 195 12.08 -11.14 5.30
N ILE A 196 11.75 -9.86 5.26
CA ILE A 196 12.71 -8.73 5.44
C ILE A 196 13.39 -8.76 6.81
N ARG A 197 12.65 -9.11 7.88
CA ARG A 197 13.14 -9.19 9.26
C ARG A 197 13.73 -7.88 9.78
N ALA A 198 14.29 -7.91 10.99
CA ALA A 198 14.82 -6.72 11.67
C ALA A 198 15.97 -6.03 10.90
N GLU A 199 16.88 -6.79 10.36
CA GLU A 199 18.08 -6.25 9.67
C GLU A 199 17.70 -5.56 8.36
N GLY A 200 16.84 -6.18 7.53
CA GLY A 200 16.31 -5.55 6.32
C GLY A 200 15.48 -4.30 6.67
N GLY A 201 14.69 -4.36 7.76
CA GLY A 201 13.99 -3.21 8.28
C GLY A 201 14.92 -2.05 8.64
N ARG A 202 16.07 -2.33 9.26
CA ARG A 202 17.12 -1.33 9.52
C ARG A 202 17.74 -0.76 8.24
N ALA A 203 17.95 -1.59 7.23
CA ALA A 203 18.47 -1.13 5.94
C ALA A 203 17.49 -0.15 5.27
N ILE A 204 16.20 -0.50 5.23
CA ILE A 204 15.13 0.37 4.71
C ILE A 204 15.04 1.66 5.54
N ALA A 205 15.07 1.57 6.87
CA ALA A 205 15.07 2.72 7.76
C ALA A 205 16.20 3.70 7.45
N ASN A 206 17.41 3.18 7.21
CA ASN A 206 18.56 4.01 6.83
C ASN A 206 18.36 4.70 5.46
N ALA A 207 17.63 4.07 4.54
CA ALA A 207 17.31 4.69 3.26
C ALA A 207 16.25 5.80 3.42
N LEU A 208 15.27 5.61 4.29
CA LEU A 208 14.20 6.60 4.52
C LEU A 208 14.71 7.95 5.05
N ARG A 209 15.87 7.98 5.71
CA ARG A 209 16.49 9.24 6.18
C ARG A 209 16.90 10.16 5.04
N ASP A 210 17.29 9.58 3.91
CA ASP A 210 17.74 10.30 2.72
C ASP A 210 16.64 10.39 1.65
N GLN A 211 15.47 9.76 1.91
CA GLN A 211 14.39 9.64 0.95
C GLN A 211 13.31 10.70 1.20
N HIS A 212 13.03 11.51 0.15
CA HIS A 212 12.10 12.63 0.25
C HIS A 212 10.91 12.55 -0.72
N THR A 213 10.74 11.44 -1.45
CA THR A 213 9.66 11.28 -2.44
C THR A 213 8.69 10.16 -2.11
N LEU A 214 9.12 9.16 -1.32
CA LEU A 214 8.29 8.04 -0.93
C LEU A 214 7.22 8.50 0.06
N LEU A 215 5.95 8.33 -0.31
CA LEU A 215 4.78 8.75 0.45
C LEU A 215 4.13 7.59 1.21
N ALA A 216 4.14 6.39 0.62
CA ALA A 216 3.53 5.21 1.18
C ALA A 216 4.51 4.01 1.16
N LEU A 217 4.60 3.32 2.29
CA LEU A 217 5.42 2.12 2.45
C LEU A 217 4.62 1.03 3.16
N ASN A 218 4.50 -0.12 2.50
CA ASN A 218 3.89 -1.30 3.08
C ASN A 218 4.94 -2.35 3.39
N LEU A 219 5.09 -2.66 4.68
CA LEU A 219 5.98 -3.69 5.23
C LEU A 219 5.19 -4.73 6.05
N GLY A 220 3.90 -4.90 5.81
CA GLY A 220 3.08 -5.91 6.47
C GLY A 220 3.65 -7.32 6.29
N TRP A 221 3.47 -8.22 7.27
CA TRP A 221 3.89 -9.63 7.18
C TRP A 221 5.38 -9.84 6.86
N ASN A 222 6.27 -9.06 7.50
CA ASN A 222 7.71 -9.15 7.23
C ASN A 222 8.56 -9.62 8.42
N GLY A 223 7.94 -9.81 9.59
CA GLY A 223 8.65 -10.27 10.78
C GLY A 223 9.70 -9.29 11.28
N LEU A 224 9.47 -7.97 11.13
CA LEU A 224 10.40 -6.91 11.52
C LEU A 224 10.74 -6.92 13.02
N GLY A 225 9.77 -7.30 13.86
CA GLY A 225 9.89 -7.21 15.32
C GLY A 225 10.08 -5.77 15.81
N ASP A 226 10.25 -5.63 17.10
CA ASP A 226 10.41 -4.32 17.75
C ASP A 226 11.66 -3.59 17.28
N ASP A 227 12.77 -4.31 17.09
CA ASP A 227 14.06 -3.72 16.66
C ASP A 227 14.00 -3.11 15.26
N GLY A 228 13.40 -3.84 14.31
CA GLY A 228 13.24 -3.35 12.93
C GLY A 228 12.35 -2.11 12.88
N VAL A 229 11.25 -2.15 13.62
CA VAL A 229 10.30 -1.02 13.68
C VAL A 229 10.86 0.16 14.46
N ALA A 230 11.60 -0.05 15.53
CA ALA A 230 12.29 1.04 16.24
C ALA A 230 13.27 1.78 15.32
N ALA A 231 13.98 1.06 14.44
CA ALA A 231 14.83 1.69 13.44
C ALA A 231 14.02 2.54 12.43
N VAL A 232 12.89 2.01 11.93
CA VAL A 232 11.99 2.76 11.04
C VAL A 232 11.44 4.02 11.75
N ALA A 233 10.95 3.89 12.98
CA ALA A 233 10.49 5.03 13.76
C ALA A 233 11.60 6.08 13.96
N SER A 234 12.81 5.63 14.30
CA SER A 234 13.97 6.53 14.42
C SER A 234 14.31 7.28 13.13
N ALA A 235 14.10 6.66 11.97
CA ALA A 235 14.35 7.30 10.67
C ALA A 235 13.31 8.39 10.34
N LEU A 236 12.09 8.22 10.83
CA LEU A 236 11.01 9.20 10.65
C LEU A 236 11.10 10.38 11.64
N THR A 237 11.93 10.25 12.68
CA THR A 237 12.15 11.33 13.66
C THR A 237 13.31 12.19 13.20
N PRO A 238 13.11 13.47 12.87
CA PRO A 238 14.23 14.35 12.52
C PRO A 238 15.20 14.47 13.71
N PRO A 239 16.52 14.37 13.47
CA PRO A 239 17.48 14.58 14.55
C PRO A 239 17.39 16.00 15.11
N PRO A 240 17.63 16.21 16.41
CA PRO A 240 17.55 17.52 17.04
C PRO A 240 18.49 18.50 16.33
N GLY A 241 17.95 19.63 15.83
CA GLY A 241 18.72 20.66 15.14
C GLY A 241 19.02 20.37 13.67
N ALA A 242 18.46 19.35 13.06
CA ALA A 242 18.56 19.15 11.62
C ALA A 242 17.69 20.16 10.87
N GLU A 243 18.32 20.96 10.00
CA GLU A 243 17.65 21.85 9.06
C GLU A 243 17.15 21.12 7.79
N GLY A 244 17.25 19.79 7.75
CA GLY A 244 16.82 18.97 6.62
C GLY A 244 15.28 18.84 6.52
N ALA A 245 14.77 18.70 5.31
CA ALA A 245 13.37 18.38 5.09
C ALA A 245 13.03 17.06 5.79
N PRO A 246 11.89 16.96 6.48
CA PRO A 246 11.46 15.71 7.10
C PRO A 246 11.25 14.62 6.03
N CYS A 247 11.33 13.35 6.43
CA CYS A 247 10.96 12.24 5.57
C CYS A 247 9.53 12.48 5.03
N ALA A 248 9.33 12.29 3.71
CA ALA A 248 8.03 12.55 3.08
C ALA A 248 6.99 11.47 3.37
N LEU A 249 7.37 10.38 4.04
CA LEU A 249 6.48 9.25 4.29
C LEU A 249 5.28 9.68 5.12
N SER A 250 4.10 9.48 4.55
CA SER A 250 2.81 9.81 5.17
C SER A 250 1.99 8.56 5.52
N GLU A 251 2.18 7.46 4.79
CA GLU A 251 1.48 6.20 5.03
C GLU A 251 2.45 5.07 5.32
N LEU A 252 2.26 4.39 6.45
CA LEU A 252 3.08 3.26 6.87
C LEU A 252 2.19 2.09 7.30
N ARG A 253 2.39 0.92 6.67
CA ARG A 253 1.70 -0.31 7.04
C ARG A 253 2.69 -1.31 7.63
N LEU A 254 2.42 -1.74 8.86
CA LEU A 254 3.27 -2.63 9.66
C LEU A 254 2.46 -3.78 10.28
N HIS A 255 1.29 -4.08 9.71
CA HIS A 255 0.46 -5.16 10.22
C HIS A 255 1.20 -6.51 10.19
N HIS A 256 0.90 -7.39 11.17
CA HIS A 256 1.48 -8.72 11.29
C HIS A 256 3.02 -8.77 11.32
N ASN A 257 3.67 -7.87 12.05
CA ASN A 257 5.14 -7.80 12.17
C ASN A 257 5.70 -8.26 13.53
N ARG A 258 4.89 -8.90 14.38
CA ARG A 258 5.29 -9.36 15.72
C ARG A 258 5.70 -8.21 16.66
N LEU A 259 5.08 -7.04 16.51
CA LEU A 259 5.35 -5.89 17.35
C LEU A 259 4.75 -6.10 18.74
N THR A 260 5.55 -5.85 19.77
CA THR A 260 5.11 -5.87 21.16
C THR A 260 4.89 -4.44 21.70
N THR A 261 4.75 -4.30 23.00
CA THR A 261 4.65 -3.01 23.68
C THR A 261 5.79 -2.05 23.31
N GLN A 262 7.00 -2.59 23.07
CA GLN A 262 8.17 -1.76 22.73
C GLN A 262 8.03 -1.17 21.33
N GLY A 263 7.62 -1.97 20.33
CA GLY A 263 7.35 -1.49 18.98
C GLY A 263 6.22 -0.46 18.94
N GLY A 264 5.13 -0.70 19.69
CA GLY A 264 4.05 0.26 19.86
C GLY A 264 4.53 1.58 20.47
N GLY A 265 5.41 1.52 21.46
CA GLY A 265 6.02 2.69 22.10
C GLY A 265 6.91 3.49 21.14
N ALA A 266 7.72 2.80 20.32
CA ALA A 266 8.55 3.45 19.31
C ALA A 266 7.72 4.17 18.24
N LEU A 267 6.64 3.55 17.76
CA LEU A 267 5.72 4.15 16.78
C LEU A 267 4.93 5.33 17.35
N ALA A 268 4.62 5.30 18.65
CA ALA A 268 3.95 6.42 19.30
C ALA A 268 4.75 7.74 19.19
N LEU A 269 6.08 7.67 19.12
CA LEU A 269 6.94 8.86 18.97
C LEU A 269 6.78 9.55 17.62
N VAL A 270 6.42 8.81 16.57
CA VAL A 270 6.35 9.30 15.19
C VAL A 270 4.94 9.37 14.63
N LEU A 271 3.94 9.01 15.43
CA LEU A 271 2.55 8.99 14.97
C LEU A 271 2.08 10.35 14.44
N GLY A 272 2.55 11.44 15.02
CA GLY A 272 2.20 12.81 14.60
C GLY A 272 2.80 13.23 13.25
N SER A 273 3.77 12.51 12.70
CA SER A 273 4.35 12.76 11.37
C SER A 273 3.65 11.95 10.26
N LEU A 274 2.79 10.99 10.60
CA LEU A 274 2.10 10.13 9.65
C LEU A 274 0.64 10.54 9.48
N ALA A 275 0.15 10.47 8.25
CA ALA A 275 -1.29 10.60 7.95
C ALA A 275 -2.03 9.26 8.19
N SER A 276 -1.36 8.12 7.96
CA SER A 276 -1.94 6.79 8.19
C SER A 276 -0.90 5.82 8.73
N LEU A 277 -1.28 5.06 9.75
CA LEU A 277 -0.48 3.97 10.33
C LEU A 277 -1.37 2.74 10.53
N ASP A 278 -0.95 1.60 9.98
CA ASP A 278 -1.59 0.31 10.22
C ASP A 278 -0.65 -0.62 11.01
N VAL A 279 -1.07 -1.00 12.21
CA VAL A 279 -0.37 -1.93 13.11
C VAL A 279 -1.22 -3.16 13.46
N SER A 280 -2.21 -3.46 12.67
CA SER A 280 -3.14 -4.57 12.90
C SER A 280 -2.42 -5.92 13.01
N GLY A 281 -3.00 -6.88 13.72
CA GLY A 281 -2.45 -8.24 13.87
C GLY A 281 -1.10 -8.32 14.58
N ASN A 282 -0.73 -7.31 15.38
CA ASN A 282 0.48 -7.32 16.18
C ASN A 282 0.17 -7.54 17.68
N PRO A 283 0.97 -8.32 18.41
CA PRO A 283 0.79 -8.52 19.85
C PRO A 283 1.28 -7.31 20.67
N LEU A 284 0.73 -6.13 20.40
CA LEU A 284 1.15 -4.87 21.04
C LEU A 284 0.91 -4.83 22.56
N GLY A 285 0.06 -5.70 23.06
CA GLY A 285 -0.40 -5.62 24.43
C GLY A 285 -1.21 -4.36 24.74
N SER A 286 -1.75 -4.28 25.95
CA SER A 286 -2.51 -3.12 26.36
C SER A 286 -1.65 -1.86 26.45
N GLY A 287 -0.36 -2.01 26.76
CA GLY A 287 0.59 -0.92 26.87
C GLY A 287 0.95 -0.29 25.55
N GLY A 288 1.28 -1.10 24.52
CA GLY A 288 1.57 -0.60 23.19
C GLY A 288 0.37 0.09 22.55
N ALA A 289 -0.82 -0.52 22.69
CA ALA A 289 -2.06 0.08 22.22
C ALA A 289 -2.36 1.41 22.95
N ALA A 290 -2.19 1.46 24.27
CA ALA A 290 -2.38 2.69 25.03
C ALA A 290 -1.38 3.79 24.64
N ALA A 291 -0.11 3.43 24.38
CA ALA A 291 0.91 4.38 23.93
C ALA A 291 0.52 5.04 22.60
N LEU A 292 0.07 4.25 21.63
CA LEU A 292 -0.39 4.75 20.33
C LEU A 292 -1.64 5.65 20.48
N LEU A 293 -2.61 5.25 21.29
CA LEU A 293 -3.82 6.06 21.55
C LEU A 293 -3.50 7.39 22.25
N LEU A 294 -2.57 7.39 23.21
CA LEU A 294 -2.12 8.60 23.87
C LEU A 294 -1.41 9.55 22.89
N ALA A 295 -0.52 9.00 22.06
CA ALA A 295 0.18 9.77 21.05
C ALA A 295 -0.79 10.37 20.03
N GLN A 296 -1.81 9.61 19.60
CA GLN A 296 -2.84 10.08 18.69
C GLN A 296 -3.64 11.25 19.27
N GLN A 297 -3.98 11.21 20.56
CA GLN A 297 -4.71 12.30 21.23
C GLN A 297 -3.85 13.55 21.41
N GLY A 298 -2.52 13.39 21.52
CA GLY A 298 -1.58 14.50 21.68
C GLY A 298 -1.04 15.05 20.34
N ALA A 299 -1.32 14.40 19.22
CA ALA A 299 -0.83 14.81 17.90
C ALA A 299 -1.52 16.09 17.41
N ALA A 300 -0.75 16.99 16.81
CA ALA A 300 -1.27 18.23 16.23
C ALA A 300 -2.12 17.98 14.97
N ALA A 301 -1.83 16.91 14.23
CA ALA A 301 -2.58 16.46 13.07
C ALA A 301 -3.18 15.06 13.33
N PRO A 302 -4.43 14.80 12.90
CA PRO A 302 -5.03 13.48 13.07
C PRO A 302 -4.34 12.45 12.16
N CYS A 303 -3.82 11.38 12.77
CA CYS A 303 -3.35 10.20 12.05
C CYS A 303 -4.47 9.16 11.99
N LYS A 304 -4.70 8.54 10.81
CA LYS A 304 -5.59 7.39 10.69
C LYS A 304 -4.88 6.16 11.26
N LEU A 305 -5.13 5.85 12.52
CA LEU A 305 -4.58 4.64 13.16
C LEU A 305 -5.51 3.46 12.93
N VAL A 306 -4.98 2.38 12.33
CA VAL A 306 -5.64 1.09 12.17
C VAL A 306 -4.94 0.08 13.08
N ALA A 307 -5.66 -0.53 14.00
CA ALA A 307 -5.13 -1.43 15.03
C ALA A 307 -6.15 -2.55 15.35
N SER A 308 -6.53 -3.32 14.34
CA SER A 308 -7.38 -4.49 14.51
C SER A 308 -6.56 -5.67 15.05
N ASP A 309 -7.22 -6.57 15.79
CA ASP A 309 -6.63 -7.83 16.27
C ASP A 309 -5.35 -7.67 17.11
N VAL A 310 -5.26 -6.60 17.88
CA VAL A 310 -4.18 -6.40 18.85
C VAL A 310 -4.53 -7.01 20.21
N CYS A 311 -3.58 -7.72 20.82
CA CYS A 311 -3.78 -8.28 22.16
C CYS A 311 -3.77 -7.14 23.21
N VAL A 312 -4.82 -7.04 24.03
CA VAL A 312 -4.99 -5.97 25.02
C VAL A 312 -4.86 -6.44 26.47
N ARG A 313 -4.18 -7.54 26.74
CA ARG A 313 -3.91 -8.00 28.10
C ARG A 313 -2.67 -7.31 28.66
N PRO A 314 -2.72 -6.76 29.91
CA PRO A 314 -1.53 -6.16 30.52
C PRO A 314 -0.51 -7.26 30.85
N GLU A 315 0.65 -7.18 30.23
CA GLU A 315 1.73 -8.18 30.35
C GLU A 315 2.94 -7.63 31.15
N SER A 316 3.00 -6.32 31.34
CA SER A 316 4.12 -5.66 32.02
C SER A 316 3.69 -4.48 32.89
N ALA A 317 4.61 -4.00 33.73
CA ALA A 317 4.40 -2.78 34.50
C ALA A 317 4.15 -1.56 33.60
N LEU A 318 4.80 -1.52 32.44
CA LEU A 318 4.60 -0.47 31.44
C LEU A 318 3.17 -0.49 30.89
N ASP A 319 2.60 -1.65 30.59
CA ASP A 319 1.21 -1.78 30.13
C ASP A 319 0.23 -1.16 31.13
N VAL A 320 0.42 -1.44 32.41
CA VAL A 320 -0.40 -0.88 33.48
C VAL A 320 -0.30 0.63 33.53
N LEU A 321 0.92 1.18 33.43
CA LEU A 321 1.15 2.62 33.44
C LEU A 321 0.49 3.31 32.25
N LEU A 322 0.61 2.75 31.05
CA LEU A 322 0.03 3.33 29.84
C LEU A 322 -1.49 3.24 29.83
N ILE A 323 -2.08 2.16 30.37
CA ILE A 323 -3.53 2.07 30.59
C ILE A 323 -4.02 3.14 31.57
N ARG A 324 -3.29 3.36 32.66
CA ARG A 324 -3.61 4.43 33.64
C ARG A 324 -3.58 5.80 32.96
N ALA A 325 -2.54 6.09 32.18
CA ALA A 325 -2.40 7.32 31.41
C ALA A 325 -3.56 7.52 30.43
N SER A 326 -3.96 6.49 29.69
CA SER A 326 -5.10 6.54 28.74
C SER A 326 -6.43 6.86 29.42
N ARG A 327 -6.55 6.54 30.73
CA ARG A 327 -7.69 6.92 31.55
C ARG A 327 -7.60 8.33 32.12
N GLY A 328 -6.53 9.09 31.83
CA GLY A 328 -6.30 10.45 32.30
C GLY A 328 -5.67 10.51 33.69
N GLU A 329 -5.09 9.42 34.18
CA GLU A 329 -4.28 9.41 35.38
C GLU A 329 -2.91 10.07 35.11
N ALA A 330 -2.24 10.56 36.16
CA ALA A 330 -0.89 11.10 36.03
C ALA A 330 0.08 9.97 35.69
N LEU A 331 0.99 10.24 34.77
CA LEU A 331 2.07 9.34 34.38
C LEU A 331 3.38 10.05 34.67
N GLU A 332 4.16 9.50 35.60
CA GLU A 332 5.44 10.08 35.95
C GLU A 332 6.57 9.51 35.13
N ARG A 333 7.51 10.38 34.71
CA ARG A 333 8.69 9.96 33.95
C ARG A 333 9.51 8.91 34.68
N ALA A 334 9.61 9.04 36.00
CA ALA A 334 10.34 8.09 36.84
C ALA A 334 9.73 6.67 36.78
N GLU A 335 8.39 6.56 36.76
CA GLU A 335 7.69 5.27 36.61
C GLU A 335 7.98 4.61 35.27
N LEU A 336 8.01 5.39 34.18
CA LEU A 336 8.36 4.90 32.84
C LEU A 336 9.80 4.42 32.73
N LEU A 337 10.74 5.18 33.31
CA LEU A 337 12.16 4.78 33.35
C LEU A 337 12.35 3.50 34.16
N ALA A 338 11.65 3.37 35.28
CA ALA A 338 11.66 2.16 36.11
C ALA A 338 11.04 0.95 35.39
N ALA A 339 10.13 1.18 34.46
CA ALA A 339 9.52 0.17 33.60
C ALA A 339 10.36 -0.14 32.33
N GLY A 340 11.56 0.42 32.21
CA GLY A 340 12.50 0.14 31.13
C GLY A 340 12.31 0.99 29.86
N VAL A 341 11.51 2.06 29.91
CA VAL A 341 11.35 3.00 28.81
C VAL A 341 12.56 3.93 28.72
N ASP A 342 13.10 4.16 27.53
CA ASP A 342 14.21 5.11 27.35
C ASP A 342 13.79 6.56 27.71
N SER A 343 14.80 7.40 27.98
CA SER A 343 14.61 8.76 28.47
C SER A 343 13.82 9.67 27.52
N LEU A 344 13.97 9.47 26.19
CA LEU A 344 13.26 10.27 25.17
C LEU A 344 11.80 9.84 25.09
N ALA A 345 11.56 8.53 24.97
CA ALA A 345 10.22 7.97 24.93
C ALA A 345 9.44 8.27 26.23
N ALA A 346 10.07 8.15 27.40
CA ALA A 346 9.46 8.52 28.66
C ALA A 346 9.02 9.99 28.70
N SER A 347 9.83 10.90 28.15
CA SER A 347 9.49 12.33 28.10
C SER A 347 8.31 12.61 27.15
N VAL A 348 8.25 11.92 26.01
CA VAL A 348 7.13 12.08 25.05
C VAL A 348 5.84 11.53 25.64
N LEU A 349 5.87 10.33 26.22
CA LEU A 349 4.70 9.70 26.84
C LEU A 349 4.16 10.51 28.03
N THR A 350 5.04 11.07 28.86
CA THR A 350 4.63 11.95 29.96
C THR A 350 3.89 13.18 29.44
N ARG A 351 4.43 13.86 28.40
CA ARG A 351 3.77 15.03 27.79
C ARG A 351 2.43 14.67 27.15
N ALA A 352 2.34 13.55 26.46
CA ALA A 352 1.09 13.08 25.86
C ALA A 352 0.03 12.81 26.94
N ALA A 353 0.40 12.16 28.06
CA ALA A 353 -0.49 11.93 29.19
C ALA A 353 -0.97 13.23 29.83
N GLU A 354 -0.10 14.22 29.96
CA GLU A 354 -0.46 15.56 30.47
C GLU A 354 -1.45 16.27 29.56
N ALA A 355 -1.27 16.18 28.22
CA ALA A 355 -2.19 16.75 27.24
C ALA A 355 -3.58 16.13 27.35
N VAL A 356 -3.67 14.80 27.41
CA VAL A 356 -4.94 14.07 27.62
C VAL A 356 -5.64 14.51 28.90
N ARG A 357 -4.88 14.65 29.99
CA ARG A 357 -5.41 15.11 31.28
C ARG A 357 -5.92 16.54 31.22
N ALA A 358 -5.22 17.42 30.50
CA ALA A 358 -5.62 18.82 30.32
C ALA A 358 -6.92 18.93 29.49
N GLU A 359 -7.06 18.14 28.44
CA GLU A 359 -8.29 18.13 27.64
C GLU A 359 -9.50 17.62 28.41
N ARG A 360 -9.35 16.58 29.22
CA ARG A 360 -10.43 16.06 30.06
C ARG A 360 -10.86 17.05 31.17
N LYS A 361 -9.98 17.97 31.57
CA LYS A 361 -10.30 19.02 32.56
C LYS A 361 -10.96 20.25 31.93
N LYS A 362 -10.96 20.41 30.61
CA LYS A 362 -11.68 21.50 29.93
C LYS A 362 -13.19 21.31 30.23
N PRO A 363 -13.91 22.31 30.74
CA PRO A 363 -15.34 22.19 30.90
C PRO A 363 -15.97 21.94 29.54
N LYS A 364 -16.77 20.87 29.42
CA LYS A 364 -17.57 20.66 28.20
C LYS A 364 -18.33 21.96 27.98
N LYS A 365 -18.01 22.70 26.90
CA LYS A 365 -18.78 23.87 26.49
C LYS A 365 -20.21 23.39 26.36
N GLY A 366 -21.03 23.77 27.30
CA GLY A 366 -22.45 23.47 27.28
C GLY A 366 -22.98 23.97 25.97
N VAL A 367 -23.71 23.12 25.27
CA VAL A 367 -24.57 23.52 24.16
C VAL A 367 -25.36 24.71 24.68
N ALA A 368 -25.01 25.91 24.24
CA ALA A 368 -25.70 27.13 24.61
C ALA A 368 -27.18 26.92 24.30
N GLY A 369 -27.99 26.89 25.31
CA GLY A 369 -29.44 26.69 25.18
C GLY A 369 -30.01 27.69 24.20
N GLN A 370 -30.71 27.20 23.22
CA GLN A 370 -31.60 28.04 22.42
C GLN A 370 -32.63 28.67 23.38
N PRO A 371 -32.95 29.95 23.19
CA PRO A 371 -33.97 30.59 24.03
C PRO A 371 -35.32 29.90 23.86
N THR A 372 -35.88 29.46 24.93
CA THR A 372 -37.26 28.94 25.02
C THR A 372 -38.23 30.02 24.57
N GLU A 373 -38.75 29.95 23.39
CA GLU A 373 -39.89 30.74 22.95
C GLU A 373 -41.17 30.17 23.53
N LYS A 374 -41.90 31.06 24.22
CA LYS A 374 -43.07 30.79 25.02
C LYS A 374 -44.20 30.18 24.19
N ALA A 375 -44.88 29.26 24.84
CA ALA A 375 -46.13 28.62 24.48
C ALA A 375 -47.16 29.53 23.75
N LYS A 376 -47.60 29.12 22.54
CA LYS A 376 -48.92 29.48 22.02
C LYS A 376 -49.64 28.25 21.46
N LYS A 377 -50.73 27.96 22.16
CA LYS A 377 -51.95 27.29 21.82
C LYS A 377 -52.06 26.42 20.55
N LYS A 378 -52.39 25.16 20.80
CA LYS A 378 -52.97 24.16 19.94
C LYS A 378 -54.33 24.60 19.37
N PRO A 379 -54.66 24.33 18.16
CA PRO A 379 -55.97 23.86 17.74
C PRO A 379 -55.92 22.56 16.93
N PRO A 380 -57.08 21.95 16.59
CA PRO A 380 -57.29 20.52 16.77
C PRO A 380 -57.04 19.65 15.53
N ALA A 381 -57.08 18.35 15.80
CA ALA A 381 -56.95 17.25 14.84
C ALA A 381 -57.93 17.34 13.62
N ARG A 382 -57.44 16.98 12.45
CA ARG A 382 -58.29 16.54 11.35
C ARG A 382 -57.65 15.31 10.68
N GLU A 383 -58.55 14.41 10.33
CA GLU A 383 -58.46 13.02 9.98
C GLU A 383 -57.66 12.70 8.74
N VAL A 384 -57.20 11.47 8.71
CA VAL A 384 -56.62 10.70 7.61
C VAL A 384 -57.65 10.42 6.52
N PRO A 385 -57.27 10.34 5.26
CA PRO A 385 -57.62 9.14 4.54
C PRO A 385 -56.46 8.45 3.80
N THR A 386 -56.58 7.15 3.80
CA THR A 386 -55.80 6.07 3.20
C THR A 386 -55.67 6.14 1.68
N ALA A 387 -54.45 5.77 1.21
CA ALA A 387 -54.01 5.06 0.02
C ALA A 387 -54.71 5.23 -1.37
N PRO A 388 -54.08 5.01 -2.51
CA PRO A 388 -53.54 3.69 -2.87
C PRO A 388 -52.20 3.66 -3.64
N THR A 389 -51.63 2.46 -3.62
CA THR A 389 -50.56 1.91 -4.44
C THR A 389 -50.60 2.22 -5.93
N ARG A 390 -49.46 2.55 -6.55
CA ARG A 390 -49.14 2.13 -7.92
C ARG A 390 -47.61 1.99 -8.15
N ARG A 391 -47.32 0.88 -8.80
CA ARG A 391 -46.03 0.45 -9.36
C ARG A 391 -45.51 1.40 -10.44
N GLY A 392 -44.19 1.43 -10.63
CA GLY A 392 -43.66 1.67 -11.96
C GLY A 392 -42.31 2.28 -12.04
N SER A 393 -41.35 1.42 -12.36
CA SER A 393 -40.21 1.61 -13.28
C SER A 393 -39.09 2.62 -12.97
N ALA A 394 -37.95 2.02 -12.89
CA ALA A 394 -36.57 2.42 -13.06
C ALA A 394 -36.25 3.62 -13.97
N ARG A 395 -35.27 4.40 -13.58
CA ARG A 395 -34.14 4.72 -14.45
C ARG A 395 -32.93 5.26 -13.63
N LYS A 396 -31.77 4.78 -14.03
CA LYS A 396 -30.41 4.99 -13.53
C LYS A 396 -29.90 6.40 -13.81
N SER A 397 -29.05 6.89 -12.93
CA SER A 397 -27.87 7.68 -13.21
C SER A 397 -26.93 7.46 -12.03
N GLY A 398 -25.88 6.88 -12.15
CA GLY A 398 -24.54 6.98 -12.54
C GLY A 398 -23.76 7.80 -11.52
N ASP A 399 -23.08 7.12 -10.56
CA ASP A 399 -22.01 7.74 -9.79
C ASP A 399 -20.81 6.80 -9.77
N SER A 400 -19.69 7.31 -10.25
CA SER A 400 -18.43 6.63 -10.43
C SER A 400 -17.68 6.60 -9.10
N GLY A 401 -17.82 5.51 -8.36
CA GLY A 401 -16.99 5.21 -7.21
C GLY A 401 -15.78 4.39 -7.64
N ALA A 402 -14.58 4.86 -7.35
CA ALA A 402 -13.37 4.09 -7.43
C ALA A 402 -13.47 2.89 -6.49
N GLU A 403 -13.52 1.68 -7.05
CA GLU A 403 -13.53 0.46 -6.26
C GLU A 403 -12.14 0.15 -5.73
N GLU A 404 -12.05 0.22 -4.43
CA GLU A 404 -10.97 -0.27 -3.58
C GLU A 404 -10.85 -1.80 -3.74
N TRP A 405 -9.74 -2.29 -4.25
CA TRP A 405 -9.47 -3.71 -4.41
C TRP A 405 -9.38 -4.39 -3.04
N ARG A 406 -10.49 -4.93 -2.56
CA ARG A 406 -10.51 -5.80 -1.38
C ARG A 406 -10.09 -7.21 -1.77
N ARG A 407 -8.93 -7.65 -1.33
CA ARG A 407 -8.59 -9.07 -1.27
C ARG A 407 -9.52 -9.76 -0.26
N THR A 408 -10.21 -10.78 -0.70
CA THR A 408 -10.89 -11.74 0.19
C THR A 408 -9.83 -12.64 0.82
N ASP A 409 -9.63 -12.49 2.13
CA ASP A 409 -8.88 -13.40 2.98
C ASP A 409 -9.58 -14.76 3.03
N GLN A 410 -9.08 -15.74 2.27
CA GLN A 410 -9.31 -17.15 2.54
C GLN A 410 -8.09 -17.94 2.02
N ARG A 411 -7.08 -18.14 2.88
CA ARG A 411 -6.16 -19.28 2.75
C ARG A 411 -6.40 -20.26 3.87
N PRO A 412 -6.43 -21.59 3.60
CA PRO A 412 -6.53 -22.60 4.64
C PRO A 412 -5.23 -22.68 5.45
N ASP A 413 -5.38 -23.03 6.72
CA ASP A 413 -4.32 -23.24 7.70
C ASP A 413 -3.22 -24.17 7.18
N LEU A 414 -2.00 -23.64 7.10
CA LEU A 414 -0.75 -24.38 6.92
C LEU A 414 0.05 -24.41 8.24
N ASP A 415 -0.60 -24.78 9.33
CA ASP A 415 0.06 -25.12 10.60
C ASP A 415 -0.14 -26.61 10.93
N ALA A 416 0.46 -27.50 10.14
CA ALA A 416 0.62 -28.91 10.53
C ALA A 416 1.69 -29.60 9.72
N ALA A 417 2.97 -29.19 9.80
CA ALA A 417 4.11 -30.03 9.47
C ALA A 417 5.44 -29.40 9.93
N ALA A 418 5.71 -29.43 11.24
CA ALA A 418 7.08 -29.31 11.75
C ALA A 418 7.14 -29.85 13.19
N VAL A 419 6.89 -31.14 13.38
CA VAL A 419 7.48 -31.96 14.48
C VAL A 419 7.74 -33.33 13.88
N GLY A 420 9.00 -33.60 13.65
CA GLY A 420 9.52 -34.87 13.22
C GLY A 420 11.03 -34.75 13.11
#